data_5b369852cbbed6c423ae0b0c6c5ef8bc
#
_entry.id   5b369852cbbed6c423ae0b0c6c5ef8bc
#
_cell.length_a   1.000
_cell.length_b   1.000
_cell.length_c   1.000
_cell.angle_alpha   90.00
_cell.angle_beta   90.00
_cell.angle_gamma   90.00
#
_symmetry.space_group_name_H-M   'P 1'
#
loop_
_entity.id
_entity.type
_entity.pdbx_description
1 polymer ?
#
loop_
_entity_poly.entity_id
_entity_poly.type
_entity_poly.pdbx_seq_one_letter_code
_entity_poly.pdbx_strand_id
1 'polypeptide(L)'
;LINKNAACLEDKYRQLVDSLENQGVEVVIPGNGQTESDNIWYEEFLAMKILIDFVDNVEEAIDRINTYSGGHSTAILTENNETATEFMEQVDSAAVYHNASTRFTDGGQMGVGAELAISTDKLHHRGPLGLEQLVTNKYYVYGDGHIRD
;
A
#
# COMPACT_ATOMS: atom_id res chain seq x y z
N LEU A 1 -9.40 -5.63 1.63
CA LEU A 1 -9.71 -7.08 1.61
C LEU A 1 -10.01 -7.58 3.02
N ILE A 2 -10.96 -8.47 3.18
CA ILE A 2 -11.41 -9.01 4.47
C ILE A 2 -11.33 -10.54 4.42
N ASN A 3 -10.68 -11.14 5.41
CA ASN A 3 -10.65 -12.61 5.51
C ASN A 3 -12.04 -13.16 5.86
N LYS A 4 -12.56 -14.10 5.08
CA LYS A 4 -13.86 -14.75 5.27
C LYS A 4 -13.99 -15.48 6.61
N ASN A 5 -12.88 -15.90 7.19
CA ASN A 5 -12.81 -16.63 8.46
C ASN A 5 -12.57 -15.72 9.68
N ALA A 6 -12.61 -14.39 9.51
CA ALA A 6 -12.42 -13.46 10.63
C ALA A 6 -13.52 -13.62 11.69
N ALA A 7 -13.12 -13.61 12.96
CA ALA A 7 -14.07 -13.74 14.08
C ALA A 7 -15.11 -12.62 14.08
N CYS A 8 -16.38 -12.97 14.26
CA CYS A 8 -17.52 -12.04 14.25
C CYS A 8 -17.61 -11.21 12.96
N LEU A 9 -17.24 -11.81 11.82
CA LEU A 9 -17.14 -11.13 10.53
C LEU A 9 -18.41 -10.37 10.17
N GLU A 10 -19.59 -10.99 10.26
CA GLU A 10 -20.83 -10.38 9.80
C GLU A 10 -21.18 -9.10 10.57
N ASP A 11 -21.06 -9.13 11.88
CA ASP A 11 -21.38 -7.97 12.71
C ASP A 11 -20.36 -6.84 12.54
N LYS A 12 -19.07 -7.18 12.52
CA LYS A 12 -18.00 -6.19 12.32
C LYS A 12 -18.04 -5.58 10.92
N TYR A 13 -18.35 -6.39 9.91
CA TYR A 13 -18.50 -5.93 8.54
C TYR A 13 -19.65 -4.94 8.41
N ARG A 14 -20.84 -5.25 8.95
CA ARG A 14 -21.98 -4.32 8.95
C ARG A 14 -21.62 -3.01 9.63
N GLN A 15 -21.04 -3.06 10.83
CA GLN A 15 -20.61 -1.86 11.55
C GLN A 15 -19.61 -1.02 10.74
N LEU A 16 -18.68 -1.65 10.04
CA LEU A 16 -17.73 -0.97 9.17
C LEU A 16 -18.44 -0.27 8.02
N VAL A 17 -19.32 -0.99 7.29
CA VAL A 17 -20.07 -0.43 6.17
C VAL A 17 -20.95 0.73 6.63
N ASP A 18 -21.75 0.53 7.67
CA ASP A 18 -22.61 1.58 8.24
C ASP A 18 -21.81 2.82 8.65
N SER A 19 -20.63 2.62 9.26
CA SER A 19 -19.75 3.73 9.66
C SER A 19 -19.20 4.50 8.47
N LEU A 20 -18.82 3.81 7.40
CA LEU A 20 -18.30 4.42 6.17
C LEU A 20 -19.41 5.22 5.45
N GLU A 21 -20.57 4.61 5.26
CA GLU A 21 -21.73 5.26 4.60
C GLU A 21 -22.23 6.48 5.38
N ASN A 22 -22.27 6.41 6.72
CA ASN A 22 -22.64 7.55 7.59
C ASN A 22 -21.63 8.72 7.48
N GLN A 23 -20.40 8.45 7.03
CA GLN A 23 -19.38 9.47 6.74
C GLN A 23 -19.38 9.90 5.27
N GLY A 24 -20.33 9.42 4.45
CA GLY A 24 -20.45 9.77 3.04
C GLY A 24 -19.48 9.02 2.13
N VAL A 25 -18.95 7.88 2.58
CA VAL A 25 -18.10 7.01 1.76
C VAL A 25 -18.99 6.03 0.99
N GLU A 26 -18.87 6.02 -0.34
CA GLU A 26 -19.50 5.00 -1.19
C GLU A 26 -18.77 3.66 -1.01
N VAL A 27 -19.51 2.62 -0.61
CA VAL A 27 -18.96 1.26 -0.47
C VAL A 27 -19.33 0.44 -1.70
N VAL A 28 -18.31 -0.06 -2.40
CA VAL A 28 -18.44 -0.92 -3.57
C VAL A 28 -18.08 -2.36 -3.21
N ILE A 29 -18.95 -3.29 -3.57
CA ILE A 29 -18.76 -4.74 -3.35
C ILE A 29 -18.80 -5.42 -4.72
N PRO A 30 -17.71 -6.04 -5.19
CA PRO A 30 -17.69 -6.76 -6.45
C PRO A 30 -18.74 -7.90 -6.46
N GLY A 31 -19.39 -8.10 -7.60
CA GLY A 31 -20.36 -9.18 -7.77
C GLY A 31 -21.79 -8.88 -7.31
N ASN A 32 -22.07 -7.73 -6.71
CA ASN A 32 -23.45 -7.33 -6.33
C ASN A 32 -24.23 -6.65 -7.46
N GLY A 33 -23.86 -6.91 -8.71
CA GLY A 33 -24.59 -6.39 -9.88
C GLY A 33 -24.38 -4.90 -10.18
N GLN A 34 -23.53 -4.21 -9.40
CA GLN A 34 -23.22 -2.80 -9.61
C GLN A 34 -21.93 -2.56 -10.40
N THR A 35 -21.13 -3.59 -10.62
CA THR A 35 -19.85 -3.50 -11.32
C THR A 35 -19.73 -4.59 -12.36
N GLU A 36 -19.99 -4.25 -13.62
CA GLU A 36 -19.86 -5.17 -14.76
C GLU A 36 -18.43 -5.26 -15.34
N SER A 37 -17.44 -4.57 -14.76
CA SER A 37 -16.08 -4.60 -15.31
C SER A 37 -15.05 -5.07 -14.31
N ASP A 38 -14.22 -6.03 -14.72
CA ASP A 38 -13.00 -6.46 -14.03
C ASP A 38 -12.02 -5.29 -13.80
N ASN A 39 -12.27 -4.14 -14.42
CA ASN A 39 -11.42 -2.96 -14.37
C ASN A 39 -11.52 -2.17 -13.05
N ILE A 40 -12.55 -2.38 -12.23
CA ILE A 40 -12.71 -1.64 -10.97
C ILE A 40 -11.55 -1.86 -9.99
N TRP A 41 -10.87 -3.01 -10.09
CA TRP A 41 -9.72 -3.35 -9.28
C TRP A 41 -8.47 -2.51 -9.59
N TYR A 42 -8.40 -1.95 -10.81
CA TYR A 42 -7.29 -1.08 -11.24
C TYR A 42 -7.62 0.40 -11.09
N GLU A 43 -8.84 0.73 -10.64
CA GLU A 43 -9.29 2.11 -10.55
C GLU A 43 -8.78 2.77 -9.26
N GLU A 44 -8.08 3.88 -9.41
CA GLU A 44 -7.84 4.82 -8.31
C GLU A 44 -9.02 5.78 -8.22
N PHE A 45 -9.87 5.61 -7.20
CA PHE A 45 -11.16 6.31 -7.15
C PHE A 45 -11.06 7.84 -7.01
N LEU A 46 -10.01 8.38 -6.38
CA LEU A 46 -9.84 9.82 -6.12
C LEU A 46 -11.12 10.49 -5.57
N ALA A 47 -11.90 9.76 -4.81
CA ALA A 47 -13.20 10.13 -4.26
C ALA A 47 -13.41 9.46 -2.89
N MET A 48 -14.46 9.87 -2.18
CA MET A 48 -14.91 9.19 -0.96
C MET A 48 -15.58 7.86 -1.31
N LYS A 49 -14.78 6.92 -1.75
CA LYS A 49 -15.21 5.61 -2.27
C LYS A 49 -14.21 4.53 -1.87
N ILE A 50 -14.71 3.36 -1.51
CA ILE A 50 -13.90 2.20 -1.12
C ILE A 50 -14.42 0.92 -1.77
N LEU A 51 -13.50 0.09 -2.24
CA LEU A 51 -13.79 -1.27 -2.69
C LEU A 51 -13.56 -2.24 -1.53
N ILE A 52 -14.56 -3.01 -1.16
CA ILE A 52 -14.46 -4.07 -0.15
C ILE A 52 -14.71 -5.41 -0.80
N ASP A 53 -13.79 -6.35 -0.63
CA ASP A 53 -13.97 -7.74 -1.05
C ASP A 53 -13.38 -8.71 -0.04
N PHE A 54 -13.68 -9.99 -0.21
CA PHE A 54 -13.35 -11.04 0.73
C PHE A 54 -12.33 -12.00 0.13
N VAL A 55 -11.43 -12.48 0.99
CA VAL A 55 -10.40 -13.47 0.67
C VAL A 55 -10.45 -14.65 1.64
N ASP A 56 -10.00 -15.81 1.19
CA ASP A 56 -9.98 -17.02 2.01
C ASP A 56 -8.74 -17.12 2.92
N ASN A 57 -7.63 -16.52 2.49
CA ASN A 57 -6.34 -16.59 3.19
C ASN A 57 -5.46 -15.36 2.87
N VAL A 58 -4.25 -15.31 3.47
CA VAL A 58 -3.31 -14.22 3.26
C VAL A 58 -2.67 -14.28 1.87
N GLU A 59 -2.43 -15.45 1.34
CA GLU A 59 -1.83 -15.66 0.01
C GLU A 59 -2.71 -15.06 -1.08
N GLU A 60 -4.03 -15.30 -1.02
CA GLU A 60 -4.99 -14.69 -1.95
C GLU A 60 -5.00 -13.16 -1.83
N ALA A 61 -4.88 -12.64 -0.61
CA ALA A 61 -4.80 -11.20 -0.40
C ALA A 61 -3.54 -10.60 -1.02
N ILE A 62 -2.39 -11.26 -0.83
CA ILE A 62 -1.09 -10.87 -1.40
C ILE A 62 -1.15 -10.86 -2.92
N ASP A 63 -1.67 -11.92 -3.54
CA ASP A 63 -1.79 -12.04 -4.99
C ASP A 63 -2.66 -10.93 -5.57
N ARG A 64 -3.81 -10.64 -4.96
CA ARG A 64 -4.70 -9.57 -5.39
C ARG A 64 -4.05 -8.19 -5.24
N ILE A 65 -3.39 -7.93 -4.12
CA ILE A 65 -2.69 -6.66 -3.88
C ILE A 65 -1.59 -6.48 -4.92
N ASN A 66 -0.75 -7.49 -5.13
CA ASN A 66 0.35 -7.42 -6.09
C ASN A 66 -0.12 -7.27 -7.54
N THR A 67 -1.32 -7.78 -7.84
CA THR A 67 -1.90 -7.70 -9.19
C THR A 67 -2.56 -6.34 -9.46
N TYR A 68 -3.30 -5.81 -8.50
CA TYR A 68 -4.23 -4.70 -8.75
C TYR A 68 -3.86 -3.39 -8.08
N SER A 69 -3.05 -3.40 -7.02
CA SER A 69 -2.71 -2.16 -6.33
C SER A 69 -1.70 -1.30 -7.10
N GLY A 70 -1.75 0.02 -6.87
CA GLY A 70 -0.74 0.94 -7.42
C GLY A 70 0.65 0.81 -6.77
N GLY A 71 0.84 -0.11 -5.81
CA GLY A 71 2.13 -0.41 -5.18
C GLY A 71 2.68 0.70 -4.28
N HIS A 72 1.85 1.63 -3.81
CA HIS A 72 2.31 2.72 -2.94
C HIS A 72 2.36 2.31 -1.48
N SER A 73 1.21 2.09 -0.83
CA SER A 73 1.13 1.78 0.59
C SER A 73 0.09 0.71 0.86
N THR A 74 0.46 -0.29 1.65
CA THR A 74 -0.42 -1.41 2.01
C THR A 74 -0.28 -1.74 3.48
N ALA A 75 -1.37 -2.16 4.12
CA ALA A 75 -1.38 -2.55 5.52
C ALA A 75 -2.11 -3.86 5.75
N ILE A 76 -1.61 -4.64 6.70
CA ILE A 76 -2.32 -5.78 7.27
C ILE A 76 -2.69 -5.50 8.73
N LEU A 77 -3.89 -5.89 9.11
CA LEU A 77 -4.35 -5.91 10.49
C LEU A 77 -4.50 -7.38 10.93
N THR A 78 -3.62 -7.84 11.78
CA THR A 78 -3.61 -9.21 12.29
C THR A 78 -2.89 -9.32 13.64
N GLU A 79 -3.30 -10.27 14.47
CA GLU A 79 -2.58 -10.65 15.70
C GLU A 79 -1.61 -11.81 15.45
N ASN A 80 -1.68 -12.47 14.28
CA ASN A 80 -0.80 -13.57 13.91
C ASN A 80 0.51 -13.04 13.30
N ASN A 81 1.61 -13.23 14.02
CA ASN A 81 2.92 -12.72 13.60
C ASN A 81 3.48 -13.46 12.37
N GLU A 82 3.15 -14.74 12.17
CA GLU A 82 3.59 -15.50 10.99
C GLU A 82 2.92 -14.93 9.73
N THR A 83 1.58 -14.76 9.78
CA THR A 83 0.82 -14.12 8.72
C THR A 83 1.28 -12.68 8.45
N ALA A 84 1.61 -11.92 9.50
CA ALA A 84 2.15 -10.58 9.35
C ALA A 84 3.49 -10.58 8.62
N THR A 85 4.40 -11.48 9.00
CA THR A 85 5.72 -11.61 8.38
C THR A 85 5.60 -11.98 6.91
N GLU A 86 4.80 -12.98 6.59
CA GLU A 86 4.54 -13.41 5.22
C GLU A 86 4.01 -12.27 4.36
N PHE A 87 3.01 -11.54 4.86
CA PHE A 87 2.45 -10.38 4.18
C PHE A 87 3.50 -9.27 3.94
N MET A 88 4.27 -8.93 4.98
CA MET A 88 5.31 -7.89 4.92
C MET A 88 6.42 -8.22 3.91
N GLU A 89 6.75 -9.50 3.74
CA GLU A 89 7.81 -9.94 2.83
C GLU A 89 7.34 -10.09 1.38
N GLN A 90 6.08 -10.48 1.16
CA GLN A 90 5.58 -10.85 -0.17
C GLN A 90 4.79 -9.75 -0.87
N VAL A 91 4.26 -8.76 -0.14
CA VAL A 91 3.54 -7.64 -0.75
C VAL A 91 4.53 -6.65 -1.39
N ASP A 92 4.34 -6.40 -2.68
CA ASP A 92 5.21 -5.54 -3.48
C ASP A 92 4.72 -4.08 -3.50
N SER A 93 4.59 -3.49 -2.32
CA SER A 93 4.31 -2.05 -2.16
C SER A 93 5.55 -1.30 -1.67
N ALA A 94 5.62 0.00 -1.96
CA ALA A 94 6.72 0.86 -1.51
C ALA A 94 6.81 0.97 0.03
N ALA A 95 5.65 0.91 0.70
CA ALA A 95 5.55 0.87 2.15
C ALA A 95 4.52 -0.19 2.57
N VAL A 96 4.92 -1.11 3.43
CA VAL A 96 4.04 -2.17 3.96
C VAL A 96 3.98 -2.07 5.48
N TYR A 97 2.78 -2.12 6.04
CA TYR A 97 2.53 -1.89 7.44
C TYR A 97 1.85 -3.08 8.11
N HIS A 98 2.24 -3.35 9.34
CA HIS A 98 1.56 -4.28 10.23
C HIS A 98 0.91 -3.51 11.39
N ASN A 99 -0.41 -3.62 11.54
CA ASN A 99 -1.21 -2.97 12.58
C ASN A 99 -0.99 -1.45 12.68
N ALA A 100 -0.75 -0.79 11.55
CA ALA A 100 -0.56 0.64 11.47
C ALA A 100 -1.29 1.21 10.24
N SER A 101 -1.58 2.51 10.29
CA SER A 101 -2.23 3.21 9.20
C SER A 101 -1.26 3.48 8.05
N THR A 102 -1.70 3.28 6.81
CA THR A 102 -0.96 3.70 5.60
C THR A 102 -0.71 5.22 5.54
N ARG A 103 -1.42 6.02 6.33
CA ARG A 103 -1.18 7.47 6.47
C ARG A 103 0.18 7.82 7.07
N PHE A 104 0.89 6.85 7.66
CA PHE A 104 2.29 7.04 8.06
C PHE A 104 3.26 7.10 6.87
N THR A 105 2.82 6.76 5.65
CA THR A 105 3.59 7.04 4.43
C THR A 105 3.54 8.54 4.15
N ASP A 106 4.40 9.27 4.83
CA ASP A 106 4.50 10.72 4.83
C ASP A 106 5.97 11.11 5.02
N GLY A 107 6.46 12.05 4.21
CA GLY A 107 7.87 12.44 4.21
C GLY A 107 8.36 13.00 5.55
N GLY A 108 7.49 13.70 6.28
CA GLY A 108 7.78 14.19 7.62
C GLY A 108 7.83 13.06 8.65
N GLN A 109 6.86 12.13 8.61
CA GLN A 109 6.79 11.00 9.53
C GLN A 109 7.93 10.00 9.31
N MET A 110 8.33 9.79 8.06
CA MET A 110 9.42 8.88 7.69
C MET A 110 10.81 9.54 7.75
N GLY A 111 10.89 10.83 8.11
CA GLY A 111 12.14 11.52 8.34
C GLY A 111 12.92 11.93 7.09
N VAL A 112 12.28 11.93 5.91
CA VAL A 112 12.92 12.37 4.65
C VAL A 112 12.77 13.86 4.37
N GLY A 113 12.10 14.59 5.25
CA GLY A 113 12.04 16.06 5.30
C GLY A 113 11.13 16.72 4.26
N ALA A 114 10.79 16.04 3.20
CA ALA A 114 9.87 16.48 2.15
C ALA A 114 9.10 15.28 1.62
N GLU A 115 8.05 15.49 0.84
CA GLU A 115 7.30 14.41 0.24
C GLU A 115 7.03 14.66 -1.24
N LEU A 116 7.50 13.73 -2.05
CA LEU A 116 7.01 13.47 -3.38
C LEU A 116 6.74 11.95 -3.43
N ALA A 117 5.47 11.56 -3.36
CA ALA A 117 5.09 10.15 -3.35
C ALA A 117 5.08 9.60 -4.78
N ILE A 118 5.90 8.59 -5.03
CA ILE A 118 5.99 7.88 -6.32
C ILE A 118 5.97 6.39 -6.07
N SER A 119 5.13 5.65 -6.80
CA SER A 119 4.97 4.21 -6.62
C SER A 119 4.99 3.40 -7.92
N THR A 120 4.98 4.03 -9.07
CA THR A 120 4.60 3.39 -10.33
C THR A 120 5.62 2.41 -10.87
N ASP A 121 6.91 2.72 -10.80
CA ASP A 121 7.97 1.90 -11.39
C ASP A 121 9.11 1.60 -10.42
N LYS A 122 9.73 0.42 -10.59
CA LYS A 122 10.89 -0.01 -9.80
C LYS A 122 12.23 0.48 -10.36
N LEU A 123 12.22 1.19 -11.47
CA LEU A 123 13.43 1.76 -12.08
C LEU A 123 14.00 2.94 -11.28
N HIS A 124 13.17 3.57 -10.49
CA HIS A 124 13.50 4.72 -9.67
C HIS A 124 13.24 4.42 -8.19
N HIS A 125 13.53 5.40 -7.36
CA HIS A 125 13.12 5.35 -5.97
C HIS A 125 11.60 5.34 -5.84
N ARG A 126 11.06 4.55 -4.90
CA ARG A 126 9.63 4.45 -4.60
C ARG A 126 9.34 4.96 -3.19
N GLY A 127 8.09 5.36 -2.97
CA GLY A 127 7.61 5.86 -1.69
C GLY A 127 7.93 7.33 -1.47
N PRO A 128 7.92 7.82 -0.24
CA PRO A 128 8.26 9.20 0.07
C PRO A 128 9.68 9.54 -0.35
N LEU A 129 9.83 10.57 -1.18
CA LEU A 129 11.12 11.08 -1.64
C LEU A 129 11.45 12.38 -0.92
N GLY A 130 12.66 12.46 -0.38
CA GLY A 130 13.27 13.69 0.11
C GLY A 130 14.23 14.29 -0.91
N LEU A 131 14.92 15.36 -0.49
CA LEU A 131 15.87 16.06 -1.34
C LEU A 131 17.01 15.17 -1.82
N GLU A 132 17.49 14.25 -0.98
CA GLU A 132 18.61 13.35 -1.30
C GLU A 132 18.33 12.43 -2.47
N GLN A 133 17.05 12.01 -2.66
CA GLN A 133 16.64 11.14 -3.77
C GLN A 133 16.49 11.89 -5.09
N LEU A 134 16.41 13.24 -5.04
CA LEU A 134 16.23 14.09 -6.20
C LEU A 134 17.52 14.65 -6.78
N VAL A 135 18.67 14.35 -6.15
CA VAL A 135 19.99 14.83 -6.57
C VAL A 135 20.90 13.68 -6.91
N THR A 136 22.01 14.00 -7.58
CA THR A 136 23.09 13.04 -7.87
C THR A 136 24.41 13.57 -7.35
N ASN A 137 25.34 12.66 -7.12
CA ASN A 137 26.67 13.00 -6.63
C ASN A 137 27.63 13.27 -7.78
N LYS A 138 28.52 14.25 -7.58
CA LYS A 138 29.69 14.50 -8.42
C LYS A 138 30.93 14.51 -7.54
N TYR A 139 31.89 13.68 -7.88
CA TYR A 139 33.15 13.59 -7.18
C TYR A 139 34.20 14.47 -7.87
N TYR A 140 34.87 15.31 -7.08
CA TYR A 140 36.05 16.07 -7.50
C TYR A 140 37.26 15.40 -6.89
N VAL A 141 38.13 14.87 -7.73
CA VAL A 141 39.36 14.19 -7.29
C VAL A 141 40.58 14.99 -7.75
N TYR A 142 41.35 15.47 -6.78
CA TYR A 142 42.59 16.23 -7.05
C TYR A 142 43.77 15.32 -6.74
N GLY A 143 44.63 15.14 -7.70
CA GLY A 143 45.86 14.33 -7.55
C GLY A 143 47.08 15.08 -8.09
N ASP A 144 48.28 14.64 -7.66
CA ASP A 144 49.57 15.10 -8.16
C ASP A 144 50.35 13.88 -8.69
N GLY A 145 49.87 13.31 -9.82
CA GLY A 145 50.48 12.14 -10.46
C GLY A 145 50.28 10.80 -9.71
N HIS A 146 49.38 10.72 -8.76
CA HIS A 146 49.08 9.48 -8.01
C HIS A 146 48.57 8.39 -8.96
N ILE A 147 49.14 7.21 -8.81
CA ILE A 147 48.68 5.97 -9.51
C ILE A 147 48.15 4.99 -8.47
N ARG A 148 47.31 4.08 -8.93
CA ARG A 148 46.82 2.95 -8.14
C ARG A 148 47.65 1.72 -8.53
N ASP A 149 48.23 1.06 -7.51
CA ASP A 149 48.87 -0.25 -7.66
C ASP A 149 47.83 -1.36 -7.81
#